data_f420fd3bbc075dd95b96ccda657c269c
#
_entry.id   f420fd3bbc075dd95b96ccda657c269c
#
_cell.length_a   1.000
_cell.length_b   1.000
_cell.length_c   1.000
_cell.angle_alpha   90.00
_cell.angle_beta   90.00
_cell.angle_gamma   90.00
#
_symmetry.space_group_name_H-M   'P 1'
#
loop_
_entity.id
_entity.type
_entity.pdbx_description
1 polymer ?
#
loop_
_entity_poly.entity_id
_entity_poly.type
_entity_poly.pdbx_seq_one_letter_code
_entity_poly.pdbx_strand_id
1 'polypeptide(L)'
;MSVELGPRLKTVASFLEGVILLCDVGSDHAYLPVYAIQQGLITNAIAGEVVKGPYESAMQTVQDYVLNDKISVRLGDGLDVVTSNDEVTAISICGMGGELIARILEQGRVNGTLTGKERLVLQPNVAEHLLRQWLVDHHYEILEEVVVEDHHRLYEIIVAERREESVPLTATQIKFGPKLIENPTDLVIRKWERQLRKIEVILAQLKQSKEVPTEKVETFNHQYLELKGLIDNANR
;
A
#
# COMPACT_ATOMS: atom_id res chain seq x y z
N MET A 1 16.78 -12.88 -19.98
CA MET A 1 15.40 -12.36 -20.02
C MET A 1 15.23 -11.38 -18.87
N SER A 2 14.42 -10.32 -19.02
CA SER A 2 14.09 -9.39 -17.92
C SER A 2 12.59 -9.47 -17.63
N VAL A 3 12.23 -9.35 -16.34
CA VAL A 3 10.83 -9.21 -15.94
C VAL A 3 10.34 -7.81 -16.30
N GLU A 4 9.13 -7.73 -16.86
CA GLU A 4 8.45 -6.46 -17.10
C GLU A 4 7.31 -6.30 -16.08
N LEU A 5 7.32 -5.20 -15.33
CA LEU A 5 6.26 -4.86 -14.39
C LEU A 5 5.28 -3.85 -15.01
N GLY A 6 4.01 -3.92 -14.60
CA GLY A 6 3.05 -2.85 -14.84
C GLY A 6 3.42 -1.57 -14.08
N PRO A 7 2.81 -0.41 -14.44
CA PRO A 7 3.11 0.88 -13.82
C PRO A 7 3.04 0.86 -12.30
N ARG A 8 2.05 0.18 -11.73
CA ARG A 8 1.83 0.06 -10.29
C ARG A 8 3.04 -0.55 -9.56
N LEU A 9 3.49 -1.73 -9.97
CA LEU A 9 4.63 -2.39 -9.35
C LEU A 9 5.97 -1.74 -9.73
N LYS A 10 6.11 -1.13 -10.91
CA LYS A 10 7.28 -0.30 -11.24
C LYS A 10 7.42 0.88 -10.28
N THR A 11 6.32 1.55 -9.93
CA THR A 11 6.33 2.64 -8.95
C THR A 11 6.66 2.13 -7.55
N VAL A 12 6.13 0.95 -7.13
CA VAL A 12 6.55 0.32 -5.87
C VAL A 12 8.05 0.06 -5.87
N ALA A 13 8.59 -0.52 -6.95
CA ALA A 13 10.01 -0.82 -7.09
C ALA A 13 10.91 0.42 -6.96
N SER A 14 10.47 1.59 -7.46
CA SER A 14 11.27 2.83 -7.35
C SER A 14 11.50 3.29 -5.91
N PHE A 15 10.69 2.86 -4.95
CA PHE A 15 10.88 3.15 -3.53
C PHE A 15 11.77 2.14 -2.80
N LEU A 16 12.29 1.14 -3.51
CA LEU A 16 13.16 0.08 -2.96
C LEU A 16 14.65 0.33 -3.20
N GLU A 17 15.03 1.46 -3.78
CA GLU A 17 16.44 1.76 -4.05
C GLU A 17 17.29 1.74 -2.76
N GLY A 18 18.41 1.01 -2.80
CA GLY A 18 19.33 0.85 -1.66
C GLY A 18 18.89 -0.15 -0.60
N VAL A 19 17.79 -0.88 -0.79
CA VAL A 19 17.33 -1.92 0.13
C VAL A 19 18.27 -3.13 0.06
N ILE A 20 18.71 -3.62 1.23
CA ILE A 20 19.60 -4.78 1.34
C ILE A 20 18.79 -6.07 1.25
N LEU A 21 17.78 -6.22 2.10
CA LEU A 21 16.89 -7.37 2.13
C LEU A 21 15.44 -6.92 2.13
N LEU A 22 14.73 -7.19 1.04
CA LEU A 22 13.29 -6.97 0.89
C LEU A 22 12.51 -8.20 1.40
N CYS A 23 11.46 -7.99 2.19
CA CYS A 23 10.40 -8.98 2.36
C CYS A 23 9.17 -8.53 1.58
N ASP A 24 8.82 -9.26 0.51
CA ASP A 24 7.64 -9.03 -0.31
C ASP A 24 6.53 -10.00 0.09
N VAL A 25 5.47 -9.50 0.72
CA VAL A 25 4.38 -10.30 1.29
C VAL A 25 3.22 -10.42 0.31
N GLY A 26 2.85 -11.66 -0.03
CA GLY A 26 1.91 -11.95 -1.10
C GLY A 26 2.52 -11.61 -2.45
N SER A 27 3.70 -12.16 -2.71
CA SER A 27 4.60 -11.75 -3.79
C SER A 27 4.06 -12.06 -5.19
N ASP A 28 3.05 -12.91 -5.30
CA ASP A 28 2.38 -13.30 -6.54
C ASP A 28 3.37 -13.49 -7.71
N HIS A 29 3.91 -14.69 -7.84
CA HIS A 29 4.94 -15.06 -8.80
C HIS A 29 6.35 -14.45 -8.59
N ALA A 30 6.63 -13.73 -7.50
CA ALA A 30 7.92 -13.09 -7.20
C ALA A 30 8.41 -12.08 -8.27
N TYR A 31 7.52 -11.52 -9.08
CA TYR A 31 7.92 -10.58 -10.14
C TYR A 31 8.54 -9.29 -9.60
N LEU A 32 8.03 -8.74 -8.48
CA LEU A 32 8.60 -7.53 -7.89
C LEU A 32 10.03 -7.77 -7.36
N PRO A 33 10.31 -8.81 -6.55
CA PRO A 33 11.67 -9.15 -6.13
C PRO A 33 12.62 -9.41 -7.28
N VAL A 34 12.21 -10.20 -8.28
CA VAL A 34 13.04 -10.50 -9.46
C VAL A 34 13.40 -9.22 -10.22
N TYR A 35 12.40 -8.39 -10.52
CA TYR A 35 12.62 -7.10 -11.18
C TYR A 35 13.57 -6.22 -10.38
N ALA A 36 13.32 -6.04 -9.08
CA ALA A 36 14.12 -5.16 -8.24
C ALA A 36 15.59 -5.59 -8.15
N ILE A 37 15.89 -6.89 -8.12
CA ILE A 37 17.26 -7.43 -8.19
C ILE A 37 17.87 -7.19 -9.57
N GLN A 38 17.13 -7.45 -10.65
CA GLN A 38 17.62 -7.24 -12.02
C GLN A 38 17.95 -5.78 -12.30
N GLN A 39 17.22 -4.83 -11.69
CA GLN A 39 17.50 -3.40 -11.79
C GLN A 39 18.57 -2.91 -10.80
N GLY A 40 19.08 -3.77 -9.94
CA GLY A 40 20.06 -3.38 -8.91
C GLY A 40 19.50 -2.51 -7.79
N LEU A 41 18.17 -2.48 -7.61
CA LEU A 41 17.49 -1.69 -6.58
C LEU A 41 17.66 -2.32 -5.19
N ILE A 42 17.70 -3.66 -5.14
CA ILE A 42 17.85 -4.43 -3.91
C ILE A 42 18.96 -5.49 -4.05
N THR A 43 19.48 -5.98 -2.93
CA THR A 43 20.52 -7.02 -2.94
C THR A 43 19.92 -8.41 -2.86
N ASN A 44 19.01 -8.64 -1.93
CA ASN A 44 18.34 -9.92 -1.67
C ASN A 44 16.85 -9.72 -1.40
N ALA A 45 16.07 -10.81 -1.48
CA ALA A 45 14.65 -10.78 -1.13
C ALA A 45 14.16 -12.08 -0.50
N ILE A 46 13.10 -11.94 0.31
CA ILE A 46 12.20 -12.99 0.73
C ILE A 46 10.89 -12.74 -0.04
N ALA A 47 10.45 -13.72 -0.83
CA ALA A 47 9.14 -13.74 -1.47
C ALA A 47 8.20 -14.61 -0.64
N GLY A 48 7.27 -13.98 0.10
CA GLY A 48 6.35 -14.64 1.02
C GLY A 48 5.02 -14.97 0.36
N GLU A 49 4.52 -16.19 0.53
CA GLU A 49 3.23 -16.65 0.03
C GLU A 49 2.49 -17.50 1.06
N VAL A 50 1.18 -17.32 1.16
CA VAL A 50 0.34 -18.10 2.08
C VAL A 50 -0.30 -19.31 1.39
N VAL A 51 -0.41 -19.31 0.07
CA VAL A 51 -1.06 -20.36 -0.72
C VAL A 51 -0.03 -21.12 -1.54
N LYS A 52 -0.15 -22.46 -1.54
CA LYS A 52 0.82 -23.35 -2.19
C LYS A 52 1.00 -23.10 -3.69
N GLY A 53 -0.09 -22.82 -4.43
CA GLY A 53 -0.02 -22.59 -5.88
C GLY A 53 0.84 -21.35 -6.24
N PRO A 54 0.53 -20.14 -5.71
CA PRO A 54 1.38 -18.96 -5.85
C PRO A 54 2.82 -19.17 -5.37
N TYR A 55 3.02 -19.89 -4.26
CA TYR A 55 4.35 -20.27 -3.78
C TYR A 55 5.15 -21.08 -4.82
N GLU A 56 4.54 -22.12 -5.41
CA GLU A 56 5.18 -22.94 -6.44
C GLU A 56 5.48 -22.12 -7.71
N SER A 57 4.57 -21.22 -8.08
CA SER A 57 4.78 -20.28 -9.19
C SER A 57 5.92 -19.31 -8.93
N ALA A 58 6.03 -18.76 -7.72
CA ALA A 58 7.13 -17.89 -7.32
C ALA A 58 8.46 -18.64 -7.36
N MET A 59 8.53 -19.88 -6.85
CA MET A 59 9.72 -20.73 -6.93
C MET A 59 10.16 -20.96 -8.39
N GLN A 60 9.21 -21.28 -9.27
CA GLN A 60 9.51 -21.48 -10.69
C GLN A 60 10.07 -20.21 -11.32
N THR A 61 9.45 -19.06 -11.06
CA THR A 61 9.93 -17.77 -11.56
C THR A 61 11.36 -17.49 -11.10
N VAL A 62 11.66 -17.64 -9.81
CA VAL A 62 12.99 -17.42 -9.26
C VAL A 62 14.03 -18.35 -9.92
N GLN A 63 13.66 -19.61 -10.18
CA GLN A 63 14.49 -20.58 -10.86
C GLN A 63 14.73 -20.21 -12.33
N ASP A 64 13.69 -19.80 -13.06
CA ASP A 64 13.76 -19.42 -14.48
C ASP A 64 14.68 -18.22 -14.72
N TYR A 65 14.74 -17.30 -13.73
CA TYR A 65 15.66 -16.15 -13.76
C TYR A 65 17.01 -16.40 -13.09
N VAL A 66 17.28 -17.61 -12.58
CA VAL A 66 18.54 -18.03 -11.94
C VAL A 66 18.89 -17.11 -10.76
N LEU A 67 17.91 -16.84 -9.88
CA LEU A 67 18.06 -15.95 -8.71
C LEU A 67 17.87 -16.69 -7.37
N ASN A 68 18.03 -18.04 -7.36
CA ASN A 68 17.85 -18.85 -6.14
C ASN A 68 18.86 -18.51 -5.02
N ASP A 69 19.98 -17.92 -5.35
CA ASP A 69 20.99 -17.44 -4.42
C ASP A 69 20.65 -16.08 -3.79
N LYS A 70 19.70 -15.34 -4.39
CA LYS A 70 19.29 -13.99 -3.96
C LYS A 70 17.86 -13.90 -3.45
N ILE A 71 16.97 -14.77 -3.88
CA ILE A 71 15.56 -14.76 -3.51
C ILE A 71 15.20 -16.05 -2.78
N SER A 72 14.79 -15.93 -1.51
CA SER A 72 14.22 -17.02 -0.73
C SER A 72 12.71 -17.00 -0.83
N VAL A 73 12.11 -17.98 -1.52
CA VAL A 73 10.66 -18.14 -1.55
C VAL A 73 10.21 -18.91 -0.31
N ARG A 74 9.25 -18.38 0.45
CA ARG A 74 8.81 -18.96 1.72
C ARG A 74 7.28 -19.06 1.79
N LEU A 75 6.81 -20.18 2.29
CA LEU A 75 5.38 -20.40 2.56
C LEU A 75 5.07 -20.01 4.02
N GLY A 76 4.15 -19.06 4.21
CA GLY A 76 3.74 -18.59 5.53
C GLY A 76 2.70 -17.47 5.43
N ASP A 77 2.01 -17.16 6.52
CA ASP A 77 0.99 -16.10 6.55
C ASP A 77 1.63 -14.76 6.91
N GLY A 78 1.46 -13.78 6.01
CA GLY A 78 1.95 -12.43 6.21
C GLY A 78 3.45 -12.39 6.53
N LEU A 79 3.83 -11.81 7.68
CA LEU A 79 5.21 -11.66 8.12
C LEU A 79 5.76 -12.89 8.89
N ASP A 80 5.00 -13.98 9.02
CA ASP A 80 5.51 -15.23 9.59
C ASP A 80 6.57 -15.90 8.68
N VAL A 81 6.72 -15.42 7.45
CA VAL A 81 7.81 -15.80 6.54
C VAL A 81 9.17 -15.23 6.97
N VAL A 82 9.19 -14.23 7.86
CA VAL A 82 10.41 -13.61 8.40
C VAL A 82 10.83 -14.34 9.69
N THR A 83 12.10 -14.64 9.81
CA THR A 83 12.70 -15.24 11.00
C THR A 83 13.56 -14.22 11.75
N SER A 84 13.88 -14.50 13.01
CA SER A 84 14.75 -13.64 13.83
C SER A 84 16.18 -13.46 13.29
N ASN A 85 16.60 -14.31 12.36
CA ASN A 85 17.92 -14.24 11.73
C ASN A 85 17.91 -13.42 10.43
N ASP A 86 16.73 -13.03 9.96
CA ASP A 86 16.60 -12.19 8.77
C ASP A 86 16.75 -10.72 9.17
N GLU A 87 17.67 -10.02 8.55
CA GLU A 87 17.86 -8.58 8.73
C GLU A 87 17.09 -7.82 7.63
N VAL A 88 15.76 -7.92 7.67
CA VAL A 88 14.88 -7.27 6.70
C VAL A 88 15.02 -5.75 6.83
N THR A 89 15.29 -5.07 5.71
CA THR A 89 15.45 -3.61 5.65
C THR A 89 14.26 -2.90 5.01
N ALA A 90 13.44 -3.64 4.25
CA ALA A 90 12.18 -3.13 3.73
C ALA A 90 11.13 -4.24 3.62
N ILE A 91 9.86 -3.85 3.73
CA ILE A 91 8.70 -4.73 3.55
C ILE A 91 7.81 -4.11 2.48
N SER A 92 7.45 -4.91 1.47
CA SER A 92 6.40 -4.55 0.51
C SER A 92 5.17 -5.43 0.71
N ILE A 93 3.98 -4.79 0.70
CA ILE A 93 2.67 -5.47 0.72
C ILE A 93 1.77 -4.79 -0.29
N CYS A 94 1.48 -5.46 -1.41
CA CYS A 94 0.78 -4.89 -2.54
C CYS A 94 -0.47 -5.67 -2.92
N GLY A 95 -1.48 -4.96 -3.46
CA GLY A 95 -2.66 -5.60 -4.05
C GLY A 95 -3.70 -6.12 -3.05
N MET A 96 -3.59 -5.75 -1.78
CA MET A 96 -4.49 -6.16 -0.70
C MET A 96 -5.38 -4.99 -0.23
N GLY A 97 -6.40 -5.25 0.58
CA GLY A 97 -7.13 -4.19 1.28
C GLY A 97 -6.31 -3.59 2.41
N GLY A 98 -6.46 -2.27 2.66
CA GLY A 98 -5.71 -1.57 3.71
C GLY A 98 -5.93 -2.15 5.11
N GLU A 99 -7.13 -2.65 5.41
CA GLU A 99 -7.42 -3.36 6.66
C GLU A 99 -6.62 -4.67 6.78
N LEU A 100 -6.50 -5.44 5.68
CA LEU A 100 -5.70 -6.66 5.67
C LEU A 100 -4.21 -6.36 5.84
N ILE A 101 -3.71 -5.33 5.15
CA ILE A 101 -2.31 -4.89 5.29
C ILE A 101 -2.04 -4.49 6.75
N ALA A 102 -2.90 -3.66 7.35
CA ALA A 102 -2.76 -3.24 8.75
C ALA A 102 -2.76 -4.45 9.71
N ARG A 103 -3.61 -5.46 9.47
CA ARG A 103 -3.64 -6.70 10.26
C ARG A 103 -2.36 -7.52 10.12
N ILE A 104 -1.80 -7.63 8.91
CA ILE A 104 -0.52 -8.33 8.67
C ILE A 104 0.61 -7.62 9.43
N LEU A 105 0.68 -6.30 9.33
CA LEU A 105 1.67 -5.49 10.05
C LEU A 105 1.51 -5.63 11.58
N GLU A 106 0.27 -5.59 12.09
CA GLU A 106 0.00 -5.77 13.52
C GLU A 106 0.42 -7.15 14.01
N GLN A 107 0.11 -8.20 13.26
CA GLN A 107 0.53 -9.56 13.60
C GLN A 107 2.05 -9.67 13.62
N GLY A 108 2.75 -9.11 12.62
CA GLY A 108 4.21 -9.07 12.59
C GLY A 108 4.81 -8.31 13.77
N ARG A 109 4.19 -7.18 14.17
CA ARG A 109 4.60 -6.40 15.35
C ARG A 109 4.45 -7.22 16.65
N VAL A 110 3.32 -7.90 16.81
CA VAL A 110 3.05 -8.75 17.99
C VAL A 110 4.01 -9.94 18.06
N ASN A 111 4.29 -10.56 16.92
CA ASN A 111 5.19 -11.72 16.81
C ASN A 111 6.69 -11.31 16.85
N GLY A 112 7.00 -10.00 16.75
CA GLY A 112 8.38 -9.50 16.73
C GLY A 112 9.10 -9.68 15.39
N THR A 113 8.39 -10.04 14.30
CA THR A 113 8.92 -10.13 12.94
C THR A 113 8.90 -8.77 12.21
N LEU A 114 8.08 -7.81 12.67
CA LEU A 114 8.16 -6.40 12.32
C LEU A 114 8.86 -5.66 13.47
N THR A 115 10.11 -5.27 13.27
CA THR A 115 10.95 -4.67 14.32
C THR A 115 10.81 -3.14 14.41
N GLY A 116 10.30 -2.51 13.35
CA GLY A 116 10.17 -1.07 13.19
C GLY A 116 11.44 -0.40 12.63
N LYS A 117 12.39 -1.18 12.13
CA LYS A 117 13.58 -0.67 11.42
C LYS A 117 13.40 -0.70 9.90
N GLU A 118 12.39 -1.41 9.45
CA GLU A 118 12.08 -1.64 8.05
C GLU A 118 11.36 -0.43 7.45
N ARG A 119 11.73 -0.08 6.22
CA ARG A 119 10.90 0.77 5.36
C ARG A 119 9.69 -0.02 4.90
N LEU A 120 8.52 0.55 5.03
CA LEU A 120 7.27 -0.02 4.53
C LEU A 120 6.92 0.60 3.17
N VAL A 121 6.68 -0.22 2.15
CA VAL A 121 6.18 0.20 0.83
C VAL A 121 4.86 -0.53 0.58
N LEU A 122 3.76 0.17 0.79
CA LEU A 122 2.43 -0.42 0.91
C LEU A 122 1.53 0.05 -0.22
N GLN A 123 0.84 -0.89 -0.86
CA GLN A 123 -0.11 -0.55 -1.92
C GLN A 123 -1.49 -1.14 -1.60
N PRO A 124 -2.34 -0.40 -0.87
CA PRO A 124 -3.72 -0.79 -0.63
C PRO A 124 -4.60 -0.61 -1.87
N ASN A 125 -5.50 -1.59 -2.13
CA ASN A 125 -6.49 -1.50 -3.19
C ASN A 125 -7.74 -0.70 -2.77
N VAL A 126 -8.04 -0.70 -1.48
CA VAL A 126 -9.20 -0.07 -0.83
C VAL A 126 -8.88 0.17 0.66
N ALA A 127 -9.68 0.99 1.33
CA ALA A 127 -9.58 1.25 2.77
C ALA A 127 -8.22 1.81 3.20
N GLU A 128 -7.63 2.69 2.40
CA GLU A 128 -6.33 3.32 2.61
C GLU A 128 -6.29 4.07 3.96
N HIS A 129 -7.40 4.65 4.38
CA HIS A 129 -7.52 5.36 5.65
C HIS A 129 -7.32 4.48 6.89
N LEU A 130 -7.73 3.20 6.84
CA LEU A 130 -7.49 2.26 7.94
C LEU A 130 -6.00 1.92 8.07
N LEU A 131 -5.31 1.80 6.93
CA LEU A 131 -3.87 1.60 6.92
C LEU A 131 -3.12 2.83 7.47
N ARG A 132 -3.49 4.05 7.05
CA ARG A 132 -2.89 5.28 7.59
C ARG A 132 -3.13 5.42 9.09
N GLN A 133 -4.33 5.08 9.57
CA GLN A 133 -4.61 5.09 10.99
C GLN A 133 -3.67 4.15 11.75
N TRP A 134 -3.50 2.91 11.27
CA TRP A 134 -2.58 1.96 11.86
C TRP A 134 -1.13 2.49 11.89
N LEU A 135 -0.68 3.10 10.79
CA LEU A 135 0.67 3.68 10.70
C LEU A 135 0.88 4.75 11.78
N VAL A 136 -0.07 5.68 11.93
CA VAL A 136 0.00 6.75 12.95
C VAL A 136 -0.01 6.17 14.36
N ASP A 137 -0.91 5.23 14.64
CA ASP A 137 -1.06 4.61 15.96
C ASP A 137 0.20 3.84 16.40
N HIS A 138 1.06 3.43 15.42
CA HIS A 138 2.30 2.69 15.67
C HIS A 138 3.56 3.50 15.37
N HIS A 139 3.45 4.85 15.35
CA HIS A 139 4.56 5.78 15.19
C HIS A 139 5.28 5.68 13.82
N TYR A 140 4.59 5.25 12.78
CA TYR A 140 5.12 5.33 11.41
C TYR A 140 4.80 6.69 10.80
N GLU A 141 5.85 7.40 10.38
CA GLU A 141 5.71 8.61 9.58
C GLU A 141 5.50 8.21 8.11
N ILE A 142 4.49 8.80 7.48
CA ILE A 142 4.28 8.68 6.04
C ILE A 142 5.23 9.64 5.34
N LEU A 143 6.23 9.09 4.66
CA LEU A 143 7.27 9.86 3.97
C LEU A 143 6.83 10.28 2.57
N GLU A 144 6.21 9.35 1.85
CA GLU A 144 5.77 9.54 0.47
C GLU A 144 4.40 8.90 0.25
N GLU A 145 3.61 9.53 -0.59
CA GLU A 145 2.38 8.97 -1.14
C GLU A 145 2.26 9.38 -2.59
N VAL A 146 1.95 8.41 -3.43
CA VAL A 146 1.72 8.66 -4.86
C VAL A 146 0.49 7.93 -5.35
N VAL A 147 -0.19 8.51 -6.35
CA VAL A 147 -1.24 7.83 -7.10
C VAL A 147 -0.68 7.43 -8.45
N VAL A 148 -0.88 6.18 -8.83
CA VAL A 148 -0.48 5.63 -10.11
C VAL A 148 -1.69 5.05 -10.84
N GLU A 149 -1.74 5.21 -12.16
CA GLU A 149 -2.75 4.58 -13.00
C GLU A 149 -2.19 3.27 -13.57
N ASP A 150 -2.92 2.17 -13.36
CA ASP A 150 -2.62 0.87 -13.94
C ASP A 150 -3.94 0.22 -14.40
N HIS A 151 -4.04 -0.20 -15.66
CA HIS A 151 -5.26 -0.76 -16.27
C HIS A 151 -6.54 0.05 -15.97
N HIS A 152 -6.47 1.38 -16.15
CA HIS A 152 -7.56 2.35 -15.90
C HIS A 152 -8.04 2.44 -14.44
N ARG A 153 -7.32 1.85 -13.50
CA ARG A 153 -7.53 2.00 -12.05
C ARG A 153 -6.48 2.91 -11.46
N LEU A 154 -6.87 3.64 -10.43
CA LEU A 154 -5.98 4.53 -9.67
C LEU A 154 -5.67 3.88 -8.33
N TYR A 155 -4.40 3.66 -8.08
CA TYR A 155 -3.88 3.02 -6.87
C TYR A 155 -3.03 4.00 -6.08
N GLU A 156 -3.15 3.96 -4.76
CA GLU A 156 -2.24 4.67 -3.88
C GLU A 156 -1.08 3.77 -3.48
N ILE A 157 0.11 4.36 -3.40
CA ILE A 157 1.29 3.72 -2.82
C ILE A 157 1.73 4.60 -1.67
N ILE A 158 1.95 4.00 -0.50
CA ILE A 158 2.31 4.67 0.74
C ILE A 158 3.67 4.16 1.17
N VAL A 159 4.62 5.06 1.40
CA VAL A 159 5.94 4.75 1.96
C VAL A 159 6.01 5.30 3.37
N ALA A 160 6.37 4.46 4.32
CA ALA A 160 6.43 4.85 5.73
C ALA A 160 7.63 4.24 6.44
N GLU A 161 8.15 4.97 7.44
CA GLU A 161 9.21 4.50 8.34
C GLU A 161 8.83 4.85 9.77
N ARG A 162 9.23 4.00 10.71
CA ARG A 162 8.96 4.23 12.12
C ARG A 162 9.85 5.34 12.68
N ARG A 163 9.27 6.17 13.55
CA ARG A 163 9.94 7.23 14.29
C ARG A 163 9.84 6.98 15.80
N GLU A 164 10.68 7.64 16.57
CA GLU A 164 10.60 7.59 18.03
C GLU A 164 9.31 8.27 18.52
N GLU A 165 8.95 9.39 17.91
CA GLU A 165 7.74 10.14 18.22
C GLU A 165 6.71 10.01 17.09
N SER A 166 5.43 9.96 17.47
CA SER A 166 4.33 9.95 16.51
C SER A 166 4.19 11.32 15.85
N VAL A 167 3.99 11.32 14.53
CA VAL A 167 3.57 12.50 13.78
C VAL A 167 2.04 12.45 13.67
N PRO A 168 1.32 13.28 14.44
CA PRO A 168 -0.14 13.25 14.42
C PRO A 168 -0.67 13.72 13.06
N LEU A 169 -1.68 13.04 12.55
CA LEU A 169 -2.41 13.43 11.35
C LEU A 169 -3.83 13.87 11.71
N THR A 170 -4.36 14.84 10.99
CA THR A 170 -5.78 15.22 11.06
C THR A 170 -6.65 14.12 10.44
N ALA A 171 -7.93 14.09 10.79
CA ALA A 171 -8.88 13.14 10.21
C ALA A 171 -8.92 13.23 8.67
N THR A 172 -8.81 14.44 8.12
CA THR A 172 -8.72 14.67 6.67
C THR A 172 -7.45 14.07 6.06
N GLN A 173 -6.31 14.22 6.72
CA GLN A 173 -5.04 13.63 6.26
C GLN A 173 -5.06 12.10 6.32
N ILE A 174 -5.64 11.51 7.37
CA ILE A 174 -5.83 10.05 7.44
C ILE A 174 -6.71 9.56 6.30
N LYS A 175 -7.77 10.29 5.98
CA LYS A 175 -8.75 9.90 4.97
C LYS A 175 -8.23 10.05 3.54
N PHE A 176 -7.52 11.13 3.22
CA PHE A 176 -7.17 11.50 1.85
C PHE A 176 -5.66 11.47 1.56
N GLY A 177 -4.82 11.22 2.54
CA GLY A 177 -3.37 11.14 2.43
C GLY A 177 -2.68 12.48 2.70
N PRO A 178 -1.77 12.56 3.69
CA PRO A 178 -1.07 13.79 4.02
C PRO A 178 -0.24 14.31 2.85
N LYS A 179 0.50 13.43 2.16
CA LYS A 179 1.35 13.82 1.04
C LYS A 179 0.56 14.08 -0.24
N LEU A 180 -0.57 13.40 -0.42
CA LEU A 180 -1.49 13.65 -1.55
C LEU A 180 -2.17 15.01 -1.42
N ILE A 181 -2.49 15.45 -0.19
CA ILE A 181 -3.05 16.79 0.08
C ILE A 181 -1.98 17.86 -0.08
N GLU A 182 -0.76 17.58 0.37
CA GLU A 182 0.36 18.53 0.30
C GLU A 182 0.77 18.82 -1.16
N ASN A 183 0.82 17.77 -2.01
CA ASN A 183 1.26 17.86 -3.40
C ASN A 183 0.30 17.13 -4.35
N PRO A 184 -0.91 17.66 -4.59
CA PRO A 184 -1.91 17.00 -5.42
C PRO A 184 -1.50 17.01 -6.90
N THR A 185 -1.26 15.83 -7.46
CA THR A 185 -1.04 15.63 -8.90
C THR A 185 -2.38 15.48 -9.64
N ASP A 186 -2.36 15.56 -10.98
CA ASP A 186 -3.55 15.32 -11.81
C ASP A 186 -4.19 13.94 -11.52
N LEU A 187 -3.39 12.91 -11.21
CA LEU A 187 -3.91 11.59 -10.87
C LEU A 187 -4.62 11.58 -9.51
N VAL A 188 -4.12 12.35 -8.55
CA VAL A 188 -4.75 12.55 -7.23
C VAL A 188 -6.09 13.24 -7.40
N ILE A 189 -6.12 14.36 -8.13
CA ILE A 189 -7.35 15.11 -8.42
C ILE A 189 -8.37 14.19 -9.10
N ARG A 190 -7.98 13.47 -10.15
CA ARG A 190 -8.83 12.49 -10.85
C ARG A 190 -9.38 11.40 -9.91
N LYS A 191 -8.57 10.91 -8.95
CA LYS A 191 -9.02 9.95 -7.94
C LYS A 191 -10.08 10.56 -7.04
N TRP A 192 -9.85 11.78 -6.54
CA TRP A 192 -10.81 12.51 -5.70
C TRP A 192 -12.11 12.82 -6.44
N GLU A 193 -12.05 13.24 -7.69
CA GLU A 193 -13.24 13.45 -8.54
C GLU A 193 -14.04 12.15 -8.75
N ARG A 194 -13.35 11.00 -8.93
CA ARG A 194 -14.06 9.70 -9.01
C ARG A 194 -14.75 9.36 -7.70
N GLN A 195 -14.15 9.67 -6.55
CA GLN A 195 -14.78 9.49 -5.25
C GLN A 195 -15.95 10.45 -5.05
N LEU A 196 -15.80 11.71 -5.44
CA LEU A 196 -16.87 12.71 -5.37
C LEU A 196 -18.12 12.27 -6.15
N ARG A 197 -17.93 11.82 -7.40
CA ARG A 197 -19.03 11.28 -8.22
C ARG A 197 -19.73 10.08 -7.57
N LYS A 198 -19.00 9.19 -6.90
CA LYS A 198 -19.59 8.07 -6.14
C LYS A 198 -20.48 8.58 -5.00
N ILE A 199 -20.00 9.58 -4.25
CA ILE A 199 -20.76 10.18 -3.15
C ILE A 199 -22.05 10.85 -3.70
N GLU A 200 -21.99 11.55 -4.82
CA GLU A 200 -23.17 12.15 -5.48
C GLU A 200 -24.22 11.11 -5.84
N VAL A 201 -23.80 9.97 -6.40
CA VAL A 201 -24.70 8.85 -6.72
C VAL A 201 -25.34 8.29 -5.46
N ILE A 202 -24.57 8.08 -4.39
CA ILE A 202 -25.09 7.58 -3.11
C ILE A 202 -26.09 8.55 -2.52
N LEU A 203 -25.79 9.86 -2.49
CA LEU A 203 -26.70 10.89 -2.00
C LEU A 203 -28.00 10.95 -2.80
N ALA A 204 -27.93 10.82 -4.13
CA ALA A 204 -29.12 10.77 -4.98
C ALA A 204 -29.99 9.54 -4.67
N GLN A 205 -29.39 8.37 -4.45
CA GLN A 205 -30.11 7.15 -4.08
C GLN A 205 -30.76 7.24 -2.68
N LEU A 206 -30.03 7.79 -1.70
CA LEU A 206 -30.56 7.98 -0.35
C LEU A 206 -31.79 8.91 -0.33
N LYS A 207 -31.79 9.97 -1.15
CA LYS A 207 -32.92 10.89 -1.27
C LYS A 207 -34.15 10.27 -1.92
N GLN A 208 -33.99 9.17 -2.69
CA GLN A 208 -35.12 8.46 -3.34
C GLN A 208 -35.68 7.32 -2.46
N SER A 209 -35.05 7.01 -1.33
CA SER A 209 -35.52 5.95 -0.43
C SER A 209 -36.85 6.35 0.26
N LYS A 210 -37.72 5.38 0.53
CA LYS A 210 -39.01 5.61 1.21
C LYS A 210 -38.84 6.23 2.60
N GLU A 211 -37.77 5.84 3.32
CA GLU A 211 -37.33 6.44 4.57
C GLU A 211 -35.92 6.98 4.36
N VAL A 212 -35.78 8.31 4.36
CA VAL A 212 -34.49 8.97 4.15
C VAL A 212 -33.66 8.84 5.44
N PRO A 213 -32.53 8.11 5.46
CA PRO A 213 -31.71 7.97 6.64
C PRO A 213 -30.89 9.24 6.87
N THR A 214 -31.44 10.19 7.64
CA THR A 214 -30.89 11.55 7.84
C THR A 214 -29.42 11.53 8.25
N GLU A 215 -29.04 10.69 9.20
CA GLU A 215 -27.65 10.56 9.68
C GLU A 215 -26.69 10.16 8.57
N LYS A 216 -27.10 9.20 7.71
CA LYS A 216 -26.27 8.80 6.55
C LYS A 216 -26.15 9.93 5.52
N VAL A 217 -27.24 10.65 5.27
CA VAL A 217 -27.24 11.80 4.36
C VAL A 217 -26.29 12.89 4.87
N GLU A 218 -26.33 13.20 6.15
CA GLU A 218 -25.43 14.18 6.79
C GLU A 218 -23.97 13.74 6.66
N THR A 219 -23.67 12.47 6.95
CA THR A 219 -22.32 11.90 6.81
C THR A 219 -21.78 12.04 5.39
N PHE A 220 -22.57 11.65 4.37
CA PHE A 220 -22.13 11.77 2.98
C PHE A 220 -22.07 13.20 2.49
N ASN A 221 -22.94 14.11 2.96
CA ASN A 221 -22.84 15.54 2.65
C ASN A 221 -21.54 16.15 3.24
N HIS A 222 -21.19 15.81 4.46
CA HIS A 222 -19.93 16.25 5.06
C HIS A 222 -18.73 15.75 4.22
N GLN A 223 -18.72 14.47 3.86
CA GLN A 223 -17.67 13.91 3.01
C GLN A 223 -17.59 14.59 1.63
N TYR A 224 -18.74 14.93 1.05
CA TYR A 224 -18.83 15.64 -0.22
C TYR A 224 -18.17 17.02 -0.12
N LEU A 225 -18.53 17.81 0.90
CA LEU A 225 -18.00 19.16 1.08
C LEU A 225 -16.49 19.15 1.36
N GLU A 226 -16.03 18.22 2.18
CA GLU A 226 -14.62 18.04 2.49
C GLU A 226 -13.81 17.74 1.23
N LEU A 227 -14.23 16.76 0.44
CA LEU A 227 -13.55 16.33 -0.76
C LEU A 227 -13.60 17.41 -1.86
N LYS A 228 -14.73 18.10 -2.00
CA LYS A 228 -14.88 19.23 -2.93
C LYS A 228 -13.91 20.36 -2.55
N GLY A 229 -13.78 20.68 -1.27
CA GLY A 229 -12.82 21.68 -0.79
C GLY A 229 -11.38 21.35 -1.14
N LEU A 230 -10.97 20.06 -1.04
CA LEU A 230 -9.64 19.60 -1.45
C LEU A 230 -9.41 19.79 -2.95
N ILE A 231 -10.39 19.40 -3.79
CA ILE A 231 -10.30 19.54 -5.25
C ILE A 231 -10.23 21.03 -5.64
N ASP A 232 -11.08 21.87 -5.05
CA ASP A 232 -11.09 23.31 -5.34
C ASP A 232 -9.78 23.99 -4.94
N ASN A 233 -9.13 23.56 -3.85
CA ASN A 233 -7.83 24.07 -3.43
C ASN A 233 -6.69 23.57 -4.34
N ALA A 234 -6.74 22.34 -4.80
CA ALA A 234 -5.74 21.77 -5.69
C ALA A 234 -5.73 22.39 -7.09
N ASN A 235 -6.84 22.97 -7.51
CA ASN A 235 -7.01 23.62 -8.84
C ASN A 235 -6.69 25.14 -8.82
N ARG A 236 -6.22 25.70 -7.70
CA ARG A 236 -5.80 27.10 -7.58
C ARG A 236 -4.32 27.27 -7.80
#